data_a14827cac88b798f948f164c0ca35903
#
_entry.id   a14827cac88b798f948f164c0ca35903
#
_cell.length_a   1.000
_cell.length_b   1.000
_cell.length_c   1.000
_cell.angle_alpha   90.00
_cell.angle_beta   90.00
_cell.angle_gamma   90.00
#
_symmetry.space_group_name_H-M   'P 1'
#
loop_
_entity.id
_entity.type
_entity.pdbx_description
1 polymer ?
#
loop_
_entity_poly.entity_id
_entity_poly.type
_entity_poly.pdbx_seq_one_letter_code
_entity_poly.pdbx_strand_id
1 'polypeptide(L)'
;MFIQLLQALEQSHLLKIMAHYAFLDQNNIVIDVITGKNEGDLGIDWEQHYGEFRGLICKRTSYNTFGNVHANGGAPYRKNYAGIGFTYDPDRDAFIPPKPYPSWNLNTNTCLWEAPIQCPNDGQKYYWDETSLSWKLINT
;
A
#
# COMPACT_ATOMS: atom_id res chain seq x y z
N MET A 1 29.92 -17.32 -12.70
CA MET A 1 29.76 -16.20 -11.73
C MET A 1 29.14 -14.96 -12.37
N PHE A 2 29.65 -14.51 -13.51
CA PHE A 2 29.12 -13.34 -14.24
C PHE A 2 27.68 -13.57 -14.74
N ILE A 3 27.40 -14.73 -15.32
CA ILE A 3 26.06 -15.09 -15.83
C ILE A 3 25.06 -15.16 -14.68
N GLN A 4 25.45 -15.72 -13.53
CA GLN A 4 24.56 -15.81 -12.35
C GLN A 4 24.24 -14.43 -11.79
N LEU A 5 25.19 -13.50 -11.79
CA LEU A 5 24.97 -12.13 -11.35
C LEU A 5 24.02 -11.40 -12.28
N LEU A 6 24.17 -11.55 -13.60
CA LEU A 6 23.25 -10.99 -14.58
C LEU A 6 21.84 -11.54 -14.41
N GLN A 7 21.70 -12.85 -14.20
CA GLN A 7 20.39 -13.48 -13.95
C GLN A 7 19.74 -12.96 -12.68
N ALA A 8 20.52 -12.76 -11.61
CA ALA A 8 20.01 -12.20 -10.36
C ALA A 8 19.55 -10.74 -10.53
N LEU A 9 20.30 -9.94 -11.30
CA LEU A 9 19.93 -8.57 -11.62
C LEU A 9 18.66 -8.51 -12.48
N GLU A 10 18.54 -9.38 -13.46
CA GLU A 10 17.34 -9.49 -14.29
C GLU A 10 16.12 -9.90 -13.47
N GLN A 11 16.28 -10.89 -12.59
CA GLN A 11 15.22 -11.32 -11.66
C GLN A 11 14.78 -10.18 -10.74
N SER A 12 15.75 -9.46 -10.16
CA SER A 12 15.46 -8.32 -9.31
C SER A 12 14.72 -7.22 -10.07
N HIS A 13 15.11 -6.94 -11.30
CA HIS A 13 14.45 -5.98 -12.16
C HIS A 13 13.03 -6.41 -12.52
N LEU A 14 12.83 -7.68 -12.88
CA LEU A 14 11.52 -8.25 -13.19
C LEU A 14 10.58 -8.17 -12.00
N LEU A 15 11.05 -8.46 -10.77
CA LEU A 15 10.24 -8.32 -9.56
C LEU A 15 9.78 -6.88 -9.33
N LYS A 16 10.62 -5.88 -9.67
CA LYS A 16 10.27 -4.47 -9.53
C LYS A 16 9.24 -3.99 -10.56
N ILE A 17 9.18 -4.63 -11.73
CA ILE A 17 8.25 -4.27 -12.81
C ILE A 17 7.00 -5.14 -12.84
N MET A 18 6.94 -6.24 -12.05
CA MET A 18 5.75 -7.07 -11.96
C MET A 18 4.62 -6.32 -11.29
N ALA A 19 3.42 -6.52 -11.78
CA ALA A 19 2.22 -5.95 -11.16
C ALA A 19 1.87 -6.71 -9.88
N HIS A 20 1.19 -6.04 -8.99
CA HIS A 20 0.71 -6.60 -7.73
C HIS A 20 -0.81 -6.47 -7.66
N TYR A 21 -1.47 -7.44 -7.05
CA TYR A 21 -2.92 -7.50 -6.97
C TYR A 21 -3.35 -7.83 -5.55
N ALA A 22 -4.30 -7.06 -5.06
CA ALA A 22 -4.92 -7.27 -3.76
C ALA A 22 -6.27 -7.97 -3.95
N PHE A 23 -6.54 -8.97 -3.12
CA PHE A 23 -7.84 -9.63 -3.06
C PHE A 23 -8.60 -9.11 -1.85
N LEU A 24 -9.87 -8.81 -2.06
CA LEU A 24 -10.72 -8.18 -1.06
C LEU A 24 -11.81 -9.14 -0.60
N ASP A 25 -12.15 -9.05 0.69
CA ASP A 25 -13.35 -9.70 1.20
C ASP A 25 -14.60 -8.88 0.87
N GLN A 26 -15.76 -9.33 1.33
CA GLN A 26 -17.05 -8.67 1.09
C GLN A 26 -17.15 -7.27 1.71
N ASN A 27 -16.25 -6.91 2.62
CA ASN A 27 -16.18 -5.59 3.27
C ASN A 27 -15.08 -4.70 2.69
N ASN A 28 -14.52 -5.09 1.53
CA ASN A 28 -13.40 -4.40 0.87
C ASN A 28 -12.10 -4.38 1.70
N ILE A 29 -11.95 -5.34 2.60
CA ILE A 29 -10.71 -5.51 3.36
C ILE A 29 -9.76 -6.41 2.59
N VAL A 30 -8.50 -5.98 2.46
CA VAL A 30 -7.46 -6.74 1.79
C VAL A 30 -7.13 -7.99 2.61
N ILE A 31 -7.29 -9.16 1.99
CA ILE A 31 -7.02 -10.45 2.65
C ILE A 31 -5.79 -11.15 2.06
N ASP A 32 -5.34 -10.72 0.89
CA ASP A 32 -4.13 -11.27 0.26
C ASP A 32 -3.59 -10.29 -0.77
N VAL A 33 -2.28 -10.33 -1.01
CA VAL A 33 -1.62 -9.55 -2.05
C VAL A 33 -0.65 -10.46 -2.79
N ILE A 34 -0.75 -10.51 -4.10
CA ILE A 34 0.11 -11.35 -4.94
C ILE A 34 0.86 -10.52 -5.98
N THR A 35 1.96 -11.07 -6.48
CA THR A 35 2.57 -10.61 -7.73
C THR A 35 1.90 -11.33 -8.88
N GLY A 36 1.75 -10.64 -10.00
CA GLY A 36 1.10 -11.21 -11.18
C GLY A 36 1.56 -10.58 -12.47
N LYS A 37 0.86 -10.87 -13.54
CA LYS A 37 1.15 -10.34 -14.87
C LYS A 37 0.84 -8.85 -14.93
N ASN A 38 1.58 -8.14 -15.77
CA ASN A 38 1.28 -6.72 -16.02
C ASN A 38 -0.03 -6.59 -16.79
N GLU A 39 -0.81 -5.57 -16.46
CA GLU A 39 -2.06 -5.31 -17.13
C GLU A 39 -1.84 -5.14 -18.64
N GLY A 40 -2.72 -5.76 -19.41
CA GLY A 40 -2.64 -5.75 -20.86
C GLY A 40 -1.74 -6.81 -21.45
N ASP A 41 -0.93 -7.52 -20.68
CA ASP A 41 -0.14 -8.63 -21.17
C ASP A 41 -1.06 -9.69 -21.77
N LEU A 42 -0.74 -10.17 -22.97
CA LEU A 42 -1.55 -11.11 -23.73
C LEU A 42 -2.96 -10.58 -24.05
N GLY A 43 -3.20 -9.27 -23.96
CA GLY A 43 -4.50 -8.65 -24.18
C GLY A 43 -5.53 -8.97 -23.10
N ILE A 44 -5.10 -9.34 -21.89
CA ILE A 44 -5.97 -9.77 -20.78
C ILE A 44 -6.04 -8.68 -19.72
N ASP A 45 -7.24 -8.45 -19.20
CA ASP A 45 -7.46 -7.70 -17.96
C ASP A 45 -7.15 -8.65 -16.78
N TRP A 46 -5.97 -8.52 -16.23
CA TRP A 46 -5.50 -9.44 -15.18
C TRP A 46 -6.18 -9.18 -13.85
N GLU A 47 -6.59 -7.95 -13.57
CA GLU A 47 -7.38 -7.63 -12.38
C GLU A 47 -8.67 -8.45 -12.38
N GLN A 48 -9.40 -8.42 -13.48
CA GLN A 48 -10.62 -9.21 -13.63
C GLN A 48 -10.34 -10.71 -13.62
N HIS A 49 -9.30 -11.14 -14.35
CA HIS A 49 -8.95 -12.56 -14.50
C HIS A 49 -8.62 -13.20 -13.14
N TYR A 50 -7.75 -12.57 -12.35
CA TYR A 50 -7.39 -13.11 -11.04
C TYR A 50 -8.58 -13.10 -10.08
N GLY A 51 -9.42 -12.07 -10.14
CA GLY A 51 -10.63 -12.00 -9.33
C GLY A 51 -11.61 -13.14 -9.63
N GLU A 52 -11.87 -13.39 -10.90
CA GLU A 52 -12.73 -14.48 -11.32
C GLU A 52 -12.15 -15.85 -10.93
N PHE A 53 -10.85 -16.03 -11.13
CA PHE A 53 -10.17 -17.29 -10.78
C PHE A 53 -10.32 -17.61 -9.29
N ARG A 54 -10.21 -16.61 -8.41
CA ARG A 54 -10.31 -16.83 -6.95
C ARG A 54 -11.71 -16.62 -6.38
N GLY A 55 -12.65 -16.17 -7.19
CA GLY A 55 -13.99 -15.85 -6.72
C GLY A 55 -14.05 -14.69 -5.74
N LEU A 56 -13.11 -13.74 -5.86
CA LEU A 56 -12.98 -12.58 -4.99
C LEU A 56 -12.86 -11.30 -5.82
N ILE A 57 -13.12 -10.17 -5.21
CA ILE A 57 -12.82 -8.89 -5.84
C ILE A 57 -11.29 -8.72 -5.83
N CYS A 58 -10.73 -8.41 -6.98
CA CYS A 58 -9.30 -8.18 -7.15
C CYS A 58 -9.07 -6.73 -7.57
N LYS A 59 -8.13 -6.06 -6.93
CA LYS A 59 -7.73 -4.69 -7.27
C LYS A 59 -6.22 -4.61 -7.40
N ARG A 60 -5.78 -4.13 -8.56
CA ARG A 60 -4.35 -3.90 -8.79
C ARG A 60 -3.83 -2.86 -7.80
N THR A 61 -2.61 -3.06 -7.34
CA THR A 61 -1.92 -2.14 -6.44
C THR A 61 -0.50 -1.91 -6.94
N SER A 62 0.15 -0.85 -6.50
CA SER A 62 1.51 -0.51 -6.92
C SER A 62 2.48 -0.62 -5.77
N TYR A 63 3.43 -1.53 -5.89
CA TYR A 63 4.51 -1.73 -4.91
C TYR A 63 5.30 -0.45 -4.61
N ASN A 64 5.37 0.47 -5.57
CA ASN A 64 6.18 1.69 -5.47
C ASN A 64 5.38 2.91 -4.99
N THR A 65 4.10 2.76 -4.65
CA THR A 65 3.26 3.89 -4.23
C THR A 65 3.04 3.89 -2.74
N PHE A 66 3.34 5.04 -2.10
CA PHE A 66 3.05 5.28 -0.70
C PHE A 66 2.78 6.77 -0.49
N GLY A 67 1.72 7.10 0.24
CA GLY A 67 1.37 8.48 0.51
C GLY A 67 1.10 9.27 -0.77
N ASN A 68 0.57 8.62 -1.79
CA ASN A 68 0.30 9.22 -3.11
C ASN A 68 1.58 9.68 -3.83
N VAL A 69 2.71 9.01 -3.57
CA VAL A 69 4.00 9.29 -4.22
C VAL A 69 4.57 7.98 -4.74
N HIS A 70 5.12 8.00 -5.96
CA HIS A 70 5.82 6.86 -6.53
C HIS A 70 7.31 6.95 -6.19
N ALA A 71 7.88 5.89 -5.61
CA ALA A 71 9.26 5.87 -5.14
C ALA A 71 10.31 6.17 -6.22
N ASN A 72 10.02 5.82 -7.47
CA ASN A 72 10.95 6.00 -8.60
C ASN A 72 10.55 7.16 -9.51
N GLY A 73 9.73 8.10 -9.01
CA GLY A 73 9.32 9.28 -9.77
C GLY A 73 8.26 9.04 -10.83
N GLY A 74 7.68 7.83 -10.88
CA GLY A 74 6.56 7.52 -11.76
C GLY A 74 5.24 8.07 -11.24
N ALA A 75 4.14 7.68 -11.91
CA ALA A 75 2.80 8.06 -11.47
C ALA A 75 2.37 7.22 -10.28
N PRO A 76 1.93 7.82 -9.17
CA PRO A 76 1.37 7.05 -8.06
C PRO A 76 0.06 6.38 -8.47
N TYR A 77 -0.24 5.24 -7.85
CA TYR A 77 -1.42 4.46 -8.19
C TYR A 77 -2.18 4.05 -6.94
N ARG A 78 -3.45 4.43 -6.86
CA ARG A 78 -4.36 4.10 -5.74
C ARG A 78 -3.79 4.44 -4.36
N LYS A 79 -3.05 5.54 -4.29
CA LYS A 79 -2.55 6.20 -3.08
C LYS A 79 -1.49 5.42 -2.31
N ASN A 80 -1.73 4.15 -2.01
CA ASN A 80 -0.82 3.35 -1.18
C ASN A 80 -0.75 1.91 -1.68
N TYR A 81 0.42 1.31 -1.59
CA TYR A 81 0.57 -0.12 -1.79
C TYR A 81 -0.30 -0.88 -0.77
N ALA A 82 -1.09 -1.82 -1.25
CA ALA A 82 -2.01 -2.57 -0.42
C ALA A 82 -1.27 -3.49 0.55
N GLY A 83 -1.72 -3.51 1.80
CA GLY A 83 -1.30 -4.49 2.79
C GLY A 83 -2.51 -5.26 3.30
N ILE A 84 -2.27 -6.45 3.85
CA ILE A 84 -3.34 -7.24 4.48
C ILE A 84 -3.93 -6.41 5.63
N GLY A 85 -5.26 -6.32 5.67
CA GLY A 85 -5.99 -5.52 6.66
C GLY A 85 -6.30 -4.09 6.20
N PHE A 86 -5.72 -3.64 5.08
CA PHE A 86 -6.09 -2.34 4.48
C PHE A 86 -7.52 -2.42 3.95
N THR A 87 -8.16 -1.26 3.86
CA THR A 87 -9.45 -1.12 3.20
C THR A 87 -9.27 -0.53 1.82
N TYR A 88 -9.93 -1.11 0.82
CA TYR A 88 -10.05 -0.47 -0.48
C TYR A 88 -11.29 0.42 -0.48
N ASP A 89 -11.11 1.71 -0.75
CA ASP A 89 -12.21 2.68 -0.86
C ASP A 89 -12.52 2.89 -2.34
N PRO A 90 -13.66 2.40 -2.85
CA PRO A 90 -13.99 2.54 -4.27
C PRO A 90 -14.31 3.97 -4.68
N ASP A 91 -14.79 4.82 -3.76
CA ASP A 91 -15.11 6.21 -4.08
C ASP A 91 -13.84 7.04 -4.30
N ARG A 92 -12.80 6.77 -3.51
CA ARG A 92 -11.50 7.41 -3.66
C ARG A 92 -10.56 6.68 -4.62
N ASP A 93 -10.91 5.43 -4.98
CA ASP A 93 -10.03 4.51 -5.70
C ASP A 93 -8.66 4.42 -5.02
N ALA A 94 -8.67 4.04 -3.75
CA ALA A 94 -7.49 4.10 -2.90
C ALA A 94 -7.44 2.98 -1.86
N PHE A 95 -6.22 2.55 -1.54
CA PHE A 95 -5.98 1.66 -0.40
C PHE A 95 -5.66 2.50 0.84
N ILE A 96 -6.37 2.22 1.91
CA ILE A 96 -6.28 2.96 3.17
C ILE A 96 -5.80 2.01 4.28
N PRO A 97 -4.70 2.33 4.98
CA PRO A 97 -4.24 1.50 6.10
C PRO A 97 -5.27 1.42 7.23
N PRO A 98 -5.18 0.43 8.12
CA PRO A 98 -6.02 0.41 9.31
C PRO A 98 -5.84 1.68 10.14
N LYS A 99 -6.94 2.19 10.68
CA LYS A 99 -6.91 3.39 11.55
C LYS A 99 -6.17 3.04 12.85
N PRO A 100 -5.06 3.72 13.16
CA PRO A 100 -4.26 3.35 14.33
C PRO A 100 -4.89 3.76 15.65
N TYR A 101 -5.60 4.90 15.68
CA TYR A 101 -6.24 5.43 16.88
C TYR A 101 -7.54 6.15 16.52
N PRO A 102 -8.57 6.11 17.38
CA PRO A 102 -9.85 6.75 17.10
C PRO A 102 -9.78 8.24 16.80
N SER A 103 -8.82 8.95 17.40
CA SER A 103 -8.69 10.41 17.24
C SER A 103 -8.00 10.84 15.95
N TRP A 104 -7.35 9.91 15.24
CA TRP A 104 -6.59 10.26 14.04
C TRP A 104 -7.52 10.53 12.88
N ASN A 105 -7.11 11.45 12.01
CA ASN A 105 -7.86 11.88 10.82
C ASN A 105 -7.21 11.40 9.54
N LEU A 106 -8.03 11.08 8.55
CA LEU A 106 -7.53 10.67 7.25
C LEU A 106 -7.11 11.90 6.45
N ASN A 107 -5.86 11.90 5.97
CA ASN A 107 -5.42 12.84 4.95
C ASN A 107 -5.94 12.35 3.60
N THR A 108 -6.87 13.07 3.00
CA THR A 108 -7.55 12.63 1.77
C THR A 108 -6.65 12.67 0.54
N ASN A 109 -5.55 13.41 0.57
CA ASN A 109 -4.58 13.43 -0.53
C ASN A 109 -3.69 12.18 -0.52
N THR A 110 -3.20 11.79 0.67
CA THR A 110 -2.30 10.64 0.82
C THR A 110 -3.01 9.35 1.17
N CYS A 111 -4.24 9.43 1.68
CA CYS A 111 -4.99 8.33 2.28
C CYS A 111 -4.21 7.64 3.40
N LEU A 112 -3.43 8.41 4.16
CA LEU A 112 -2.77 8.00 5.39
C LEU A 112 -3.42 8.69 6.58
N TRP A 113 -3.33 8.05 7.74
CA TRP A 113 -3.88 8.58 8.98
C TRP A 113 -2.89 9.53 9.64
N GLU A 114 -3.39 10.62 10.16
CA GLU A 114 -2.59 11.66 10.83
C GLU A 114 -3.16 11.95 12.21
N ALA A 115 -2.28 12.09 13.20
CA ALA A 115 -2.66 12.52 14.52
C ALA A 115 -3.25 13.95 14.47
N PRO A 116 -4.19 14.30 15.38
CA PRO A 116 -4.74 15.66 15.41
C PRO A 116 -3.71 16.73 15.76
N ILE A 117 -2.58 16.33 16.36
CA ILE A 117 -1.48 17.21 16.71
C ILE A 117 -0.21 16.67 16.04
N GLN A 118 0.54 17.54 15.39
CA GLN A 118 1.77 17.13 14.72
C GLN A 118 2.81 16.64 15.73
N CYS A 119 3.49 15.52 15.41
CA CYS A 119 4.60 15.02 16.22
C CYS A 119 5.73 16.06 16.27
N PRO A 120 6.30 16.36 17.46
CA PRO A 120 7.43 17.28 17.54
C PRO A 120 8.60 16.82 16.67
N ASN A 121 9.19 17.77 15.95
CA ASN A 121 10.31 17.52 15.06
C ASN A 121 11.60 18.08 15.68
N ASP A 122 12.01 17.50 16.81
CA ASP A 122 13.16 17.95 17.60
C ASP A 122 14.28 16.90 17.70
N GLY A 123 14.19 15.85 16.86
CA GLY A 123 15.14 14.75 16.86
C GLY A 123 14.92 13.72 17.96
N GLN A 124 13.96 13.92 18.83
CA GLN A 124 13.62 12.96 19.89
C GLN A 124 12.55 11.99 19.41
N LYS A 125 12.37 10.87 20.12
CA LYS A 125 11.37 9.84 19.77
C LYS A 125 10.14 9.99 20.64
N TYR A 126 8.97 9.91 20.00
CA TYR A 126 7.68 10.07 20.65
C TYR A 126 6.77 8.90 20.33
N TYR A 127 5.79 8.68 21.20
CA TYR A 127 4.64 7.82 20.90
C TYR A 127 3.35 8.59 21.14
N TRP A 128 2.29 8.20 20.44
CA TRP A 128 0.99 8.81 20.62
C TRP A 128 0.29 8.21 21.82
N ASP A 129 -0.19 9.06 22.74
CA ASP A 129 -1.03 8.65 23.85
C ASP A 129 -2.46 9.08 23.59
N GLU A 130 -3.30 8.10 23.24
CA GLU A 130 -4.71 8.36 22.91
C GLU A 130 -5.49 8.89 24.10
N THR A 131 -5.15 8.46 25.32
CA THR A 131 -5.86 8.89 26.54
C THR A 131 -5.70 10.39 26.79
N SER A 132 -4.49 10.91 26.63
CA SER A 132 -4.21 12.35 26.82
C SER A 132 -4.27 13.15 25.50
N LEU A 133 -4.48 12.48 24.36
CA LEU A 133 -4.46 13.08 23.02
C LEU A 133 -3.21 13.92 22.79
N SER A 134 -2.06 13.33 23.09
CA SER A 134 -0.78 14.03 23.00
C SER A 134 0.36 13.08 22.66
N TRP A 135 1.45 13.66 22.16
CA TRP A 135 2.71 12.96 21.94
C TRP A 135 3.50 12.94 23.24
N LYS A 136 3.99 11.76 23.61
CA LYS A 136 4.80 11.57 24.81
C LYS A 136 6.18 11.07 24.42
N LEU A 137 7.20 11.58 25.14
CA LEU A 137 8.59 11.22 24.92
C LEU A 137 8.82 9.76 25.30
N ILE A 138 9.54 9.04 24.43
CA ILE A 138 9.98 7.69 24.76
C ILE A 138 11.24 7.81 25.62
N ASN A 139 11.13 7.35 26.86
CA ASN A 139 12.26 7.31 27.79
C ASN A 139 12.98 5.97 27.62
N THR A 140 14.22 6.01 27.13
CA THR A 140 15.08 4.83 27.00
C THR A 140 16.28 4.91 27.92
#